data_a367a9e0c219b466fe0f1defd11c24f3
#
_entry.id   a367a9e0c219b466fe0f1defd11c24f3
#
_cell.length_a   1.000
_cell.length_b   1.000
_cell.length_c   1.000
_cell.angle_alpha   90.00
_cell.angle_beta   90.00
_cell.angle_gamma   90.00
#
_symmetry.space_group_name_H-M   'P 1'
#
loop_
_entity.id
_entity.type
_entity.pdbx_description
1 polymer ?
#
loop_
_entity_poly.entity_id
_entity_poly.type
_entity_poly.pdbx_seq_one_letter_code
_entity_poly.pdbx_strand_id
1 'polypeptide(L)'
;MDVVSLKKSRSSLDGAATSAPNLAPRDKTMDALVIQGGRKLSGRVEISGAKNAALPVMAATLLASGIHTLRNVPLLSDTRTMANVLEVLGARVRFEGNVCTIDTTNANGVEAPYELVRTMRASIYVLGPLLARWGAARVSLPGGCAWGPRPVNLHLEGLAALGADLKVKRGYLVGKNVKLKGARFDFPVVSVGATAQMMMAAVLAQGTTVLDNVAIEPAITGRAAFLAPLISTRPLSLRPP
;
A
#
# COMPACT_ATOMS: atom_id res chain seq x y z
N MET A 1 22.34 -14.61 27.60
CA MET A 1 21.57 -14.20 26.39
C MET A 1 21.98 -12.78 26.05
N ASP A 2 23.02 -12.62 25.24
CA ASP A 2 23.49 -11.28 24.89
C ASP A 2 22.78 -10.84 23.62
N VAL A 3 21.79 -10.00 23.83
CA VAL A 3 21.03 -9.32 22.79
C VAL A 3 22.00 -8.38 22.06
N VAL A 4 21.98 -8.38 20.72
CA VAL A 4 22.61 -7.33 19.90
C VAL A 4 22.04 -5.99 20.37
N SER A 5 22.82 -5.26 21.19
CA SER A 5 22.38 -3.96 21.70
C SER A 5 22.52 -2.91 20.59
N LEU A 6 21.43 -2.47 20.06
CA LEU A 6 21.39 -1.27 19.19
C LEU A 6 21.46 -0.04 20.11
N LYS A 7 22.64 0.51 20.28
CA LYS A 7 22.81 1.80 20.96
C LYS A 7 22.57 2.93 19.97
N LYS A 8 21.58 3.74 20.23
CA LYS A 8 21.40 5.05 19.61
C LYS A 8 22.47 5.99 20.19
N SER A 9 23.56 6.24 19.47
CA SER A 9 24.56 7.20 19.92
C SER A 9 24.35 8.54 19.21
N ARG A 10 24.25 9.58 20.00
CA ARG A 10 24.42 10.97 19.50
C ARG A 10 25.92 11.23 19.49
N SER A 11 26.54 11.22 18.32
CA SER A 11 27.95 11.62 18.22
C SER A 11 28.02 13.09 17.81
N SER A 12 28.59 13.91 18.70
CA SER A 12 29.21 15.17 18.31
C SER A 12 30.56 14.81 17.64
N LEU A 13 30.71 15.11 16.37
CA LEU A 13 32.01 15.00 15.70
C LEU A 13 32.79 16.29 15.96
N ASP A 14 33.61 16.27 17.01
CA ASP A 14 34.67 17.26 17.19
C ASP A 14 36.01 16.65 16.71
N GLY A 15 36.65 17.35 15.77
CA GLY A 15 38.08 17.38 15.62
C GLY A 15 38.73 16.57 14.51
N ALA A 16 39.01 17.18 13.38
CA ALA A 16 40.36 17.35 12.78
C ALA A 16 40.22 18.07 11.44
N ALA A 17 40.87 19.20 11.32
CA ALA A 17 40.86 20.08 10.16
C ALA A 17 41.73 19.55 9.04
N THR A 18 41.15 19.42 7.82
CA THR A 18 41.88 19.64 6.55
C THR A 18 40.90 20.35 5.60
N SER A 19 41.45 21.40 4.97
CA SER A 19 40.76 22.43 4.19
C SER A 19 39.95 21.90 3.02
N ALA A 20 38.63 22.16 3.04
CA ALA A 20 37.72 22.11 1.90
C ALA A 20 36.64 23.20 2.03
N PRO A 21 36.02 23.67 0.94
CA PRO A 21 35.35 24.96 0.88
C PRO A 21 34.10 25.04 1.73
N ASN A 22 33.87 26.23 2.24
CA ASN A 22 32.86 26.75 3.12
C ASN A 22 31.45 26.34 2.72
N LEU A 23 30.90 25.28 3.34
CA LEU A 23 29.49 24.95 3.35
C LEU A 23 28.95 25.30 4.73
N ALA A 24 27.85 26.09 4.77
CA ALA A 24 27.20 26.54 5.96
C ALA A 24 26.95 25.43 7.01
N PRO A 25 26.90 25.73 8.32
CA PRO A 25 26.78 24.73 9.38
C PRO A 25 25.44 24.00 9.23
N ARG A 26 25.52 22.73 8.88
CA ARG A 26 24.40 21.80 8.96
C ARG A 26 24.28 21.35 10.40
N ASP A 27 23.39 21.95 11.16
CA ASP A 27 22.93 21.40 12.43
C ASP A 27 22.17 20.09 12.13
N LYS A 28 22.87 18.97 12.18
CA LYS A 28 22.33 17.63 11.95
C LYS A 28 22.86 16.68 12.99
N THR A 29 22.14 16.59 14.08
CA THR A 29 22.13 15.37 14.87
C THR A 29 21.51 14.26 14.01
N MET A 30 22.32 13.58 13.20
CA MET A 30 21.88 12.40 12.46
C MET A 30 21.90 11.22 13.42
N ASP A 31 20.75 10.53 13.55
CA ASP A 31 20.71 9.23 14.21
C ASP A 31 21.56 8.24 13.40
N ALA A 32 22.59 7.68 14.01
CA ALA A 32 23.45 6.69 13.38
C ALA A 32 23.17 5.30 13.97
N LEU A 33 23.10 4.29 13.12
CA LEU A 33 23.12 2.90 13.54
C LEU A 33 24.56 2.42 13.56
N VAL A 34 25.07 2.08 14.76
CA VAL A 34 26.39 1.46 14.92
C VAL A 34 26.20 -0.04 15.00
N ILE A 35 26.75 -0.78 14.05
CA ILE A 35 26.66 -2.23 13.99
C ILE A 35 28.05 -2.82 14.26
N GLN A 36 28.18 -3.59 15.32
CA GLN A 36 29.39 -4.36 15.61
C GLN A 36 29.15 -5.81 15.16
N GLY A 37 29.75 -6.19 14.04
CA GLY A 37 29.66 -7.53 13.46
C GLY A 37 30.64 -8.53 14.05
N GLY A 38 30.81 -9.68 13.36
CA GLY A 38 31.85 -10.69 13.68
C GLY A 38 31.38 -11.81 14.61
N ARG A 39 30.14 -11.81 15.11
CA ARG A 39 29.59 -12.92 15.90
C ARG A 39 28.72 -13.83 15.04
N LYS A 40 28.91 -15.14 15.15
CA LYS A 40 28.01 -16.15 14.57
C LYS A 40 26.65 -16.09 15.30
N LEU A 41 25.59 -15.83 14.56
CA LEU A 41 24.22 -15.84 15.09
C LEU A 41 23.70 -17.27 15.09
N SER A 42 23.03 -17.67 16.20
CA SER A 42 22.36 -18.96 16.36
C SER A 42 21.08 -18.73 17.17
N GLY A 43 19.98 -19.31 16.71
CA GLY A 43 18.67 -19.17 17.37
C GLY A 43 17.52 -19.22 16.39
N ARG A 44 16.31 -19.05 16.93
CA ARG A 44 15.05 -19.00 16.16
C ARG A 44 14.45 -17.60 16.28
N VAL A 45 14.04 -17.02 15.15
CA VAL A 45 13.35 -15.74 15.08
C VAL A 45 12.00 -15.95 14.41
N GLU A 46 10.94 -15.48 15.04
CA GLU A 46 9.63 -15.41 14.39
C GLU A 46 9.57 -14.16 13.49
N ILE A 47 9.25 -14.39 12.22
CA ILE A 47 9.16 -13.33 11.24
C ILE A 47 7.77 -12.67 11.33
N SER A 48 7.75 -11.35 11.50
CA SER A 48 6.51 -10.57 11.43
C SER A 48 5.96 -10.54 10.01
N GLY A 49 4.66 -10.25 9.87
CA GLY A 49 4.02 -10.03 8.58
C GLY A 49 4.68 -8.92 7.78
N ALA A 50 4.60 -9.04 6.45
CA ALA A 50 5.18 -8.07 5.54
C ALA A 50 4.26 -6.84 5.38
N LYS A 51 4.80 -5.62 5.63
CA LYS A 51 4.09 -4.36 5.43
C LYS A 51 3.46 -4.26 4.04
N ASN A 52 4.23 -4.57 3.01
CA ASN A 52 3.81 -4.42 1.62
C ASN A 52 2.73 -5.43 1.19
N ALA A 53 2.56 -6.52 1.94
CA ALA A 53 1.44 -7.43 1.79
C ALA A 53 0.20 -6.94 2.57
N ALA A 54 0.41 -6.47 3.81
CA ALA A 54 -0.67 -6.05 4.71
C ALA A 54 -1.45 -4.84 4.17
N LEU A 55 -0.76 -3.78 3.70
CA LEU A 55 -1.42 -2.54 3.30
C LEU A 55 -2.46 -2.71 2.18
N PRO A 56 -2.17 -3.40 1.05
CA PRO A 56 -3.19 -3.62 0.04
C PRO A 56 -4.29 -4.59 0.48
N VAL A 57 -4.02 -5.55 1.37
CA VAL A 57 -5.05 -6.45 1.92
C VAL A 57 -5.99 -5.67 2.85
N MET A 58 -5.46 -4.75 3.67
CA MET A 58 -6.29 -3.83 4.46
C MET A 58 -7.20 -2.99 3.56
N ALA A 59 -6.67 -2.42 2.47
CA ALA A 59 -7.49 -1.68 1.50
C ALA A 59 -8.55 -2.57 0.82
N ALA A 60 -8.22 -3.84 0.53
CA ALA A 60 -9.12 -4.79 -0.11
C ALA A 60 -10.34 -5.15 0.74
N THR A 61 -10.30 -4.97 2.08
CA THR A 61 -11.48 -5.18 2.94
C THR A 61 -12.65 -4.28 2.56
N LEU A 62 -12.38 -3.12 1.94
CA LEU A 62 -13.44 -2.24 1.44
C LEU A 62 -14.30 -2.87 0.35
N LEU A 63 -13.86 -3.94 -0.32
CA LEU A 63 -14.62 -4.60 -1.40
C LEU A 63 -15.87 -5.33 -0.92
N ALA A 64 -15.92 -5.73 0.35
CA ALA A 64 -17.07 -6.42 0.93
C ALA A 64 -17.52 -5.75 2.23
N SER A 65 -18.82 -5.79 2.51
CA SER A 65 -19.38 -5.38 3.81
C SER A 65 -19.17 -6.48 4.84
N GLY A 66 -18.82 -6.11 6.06
CA GLY A 66 -18.67 -7.06 7.17
C GLY A 66 -17.39 -6.87 7.97
N ILE A 67 -17.13 -7.84 8.85
CA ILE A 67 -15.97 -7.86 9.72
C ILE A 67 -14.89 -8.75 9.12
N HIS A 68 -13.71 -8.17 8.93
CA HIS A 68 -12.53 -8.83 8.38
C HIS A 68 -11.46 -8.96 9.46
N THR A 69 -10.97 -10.17 9.71
CA THR A 69 -9.88 -10.42 10.66
C THR A 69 -8.61 -10.77 9.91
N LEU A 70 -7.63 -9.87 9.95
CA LEU A 70 -6.32 -10.05 9.34
C LEU A 70 -5.32 -10.42 10.42
N ARG A 71 -4.64 -11.57 10.25
CA ARG A 71 -3.62 -12.07 11.19
C ARG A 71 -2.23 -11.71 10.69
N ASN A 72 -1.29 -11.62 11.62
CA ASN A 72 0.11 -11.30 11.35
C ASN A 72 0.31 -9.96 10.61
N VAL A 73 -0.48 -8.94 10.98
CA VAL A 73 -0.31 -7.57 10.50
C VAL A 73 0.74 -6.87 11.37
N PRO A 74 1.85 -6.37 10.79
CA PRO A 74 2.89 -5.71 11.58
C PRO A 74 2.39 -4.35 12.08
N LEU A 75 2.66 -4.02 13.36
CA LEU A 75 2.33 -2.72 13.93
C LEU A 75 3.40 -1.68 13.55
N LEU A 76 3.21 -1.05 12.42
CA LEU A 76 4.09 -0.02 11.85
C LEU A 76 3.32 1.29 11.65
N SER A 77 4.04 2.40 11.45
CA SER A 77 3.42 3.68 11.13
C SER A 77 2.52 3.60 9.90
N ASP A 78 2.95 2.89 8.85
CA ASP A 78 2.17 2.74 7.62
C ASP A 78 0.87 1.97 7.82
N THR A 79 0.85 0.89 8.62
CA THR A 79 -0.38 0.14 8.91
C THR A 79 -1.35 0.94 9.74
N ARG A 80 -0.85 1.78 10.65
CA ARG A 80 -1.67 2.74 11.40
C ARG A 80 -2.23 3.83 10.49
N THR A 81 -1.41 4.37 9.57
CA THR A 81 -1.89 5.34 8.59
C THR A 81 -2.97 4.73 7.68
N MET A 82 -2.81 3.47 7.24
CA MET A 82 -3.86 2.79 6.46
C MET A 82 -5.14 2.62 7.29
N ALA A 83 -5.03 2.28 8.57
CA ALA A 83 -6.18 2.21 9.47
C ALA A 83 -6.92 3.55 9.52
N ASN A 84 -6.20 4.67 9.72
CA ASN A 84 -6.79 6.00 9.73
C ASN A 84 -7.47 6.34 8.38
N VAL A 85 -6.89 5.94 7.25
CA VAL A 85 -7.53 6.10 5.94
C VAL A 85 -8.84 5.32 5.86
N LEU A 86 -8.86 4.06 6.33
CA LEU A 86 -10.07 3.24 6.35
C LEU A 86 -11.13 3.80 7.30
N GLU A 87 -10.74 4.37 8.44
CA GLU A 87 -11.66 5.01 9.40
C GLU A 87 -12.31 6.26 8.81
N VAL A 88 -11.56 7.09 8.09
CA VAL A 88 -12.15 8.23 7.35
C VAL A 88 -13.12 7.78 6.27
N LEU A 89 -12.90 6.58 5.69
CA LEU A 89 -13.83 5.96 4.75
C LEU A 89 -15.04 5.28 5.44
N GLY A 90 -15.14 5.37 6.78
CA GLY A 90 -16.27 4.89 7.56
C GLY A 90 -16.11 3.45 8.07
N ALA A 91 -14.96 2.82 7.93
CA ALA A 91 -14.66 1.55 8.57
C ALA A 91 -14.32 1.76 10.06
N ARG A 92 -14.38 0.68 10.88
CA ARG A 92 -13.81 0.65 12.23
C ARG A 92 -12.62 -0.28 12.24
N VAL A 93 -11.48 0.19 12.75
CA VAL A 93 -10.24 -0.60 12.75
C VAL A 93 -9.74 -0.79 14.18
N ARG A 94 -9.41 -2.03 14.54
CA ARG A 94 -8.87 -2.38 15.84
C ARG A 94 -7.66 -3.29 15.70
N PHE A 95 -6.62 -3.00 16.45
CA PHE A 95 -5.43 -3.85 16.57
C PHE A 95 -5.37 -4.49 17.94
N GLU A 96 -5.16 -5.81 17.96
CA GLU A 96 -4.85 -6.60 19.16
C GLU A 96 -3.57 -7.42 18.87
N GLY A 97 -2.45 -6.94 19.38
CA GLY A 97 -1.15 -7.48 19.00
C GLY A 97 -0.93 -7.37 17.49
N ASN A 98 -0.70 -8.51 16.82
CA ASN A 98 -0.52 -8.60 15.37
C ASN A 98 -1.81 -8.96 14.60
N VAL A 99 -2.96 -8.90 15.27
CA VAL A 99 -4.28 -9.12 14.65
C VAL A 99 -4.93 -7.76 14.41
N CYS A 100 -5.36 -7.52 13.16
CA CYS A 100 -6.10 -6.34 12.76
C CYS A 100 -7.53 -6.73 12.38
N THR A 101 -8.52 -6.23 13.10
CA THR A 101 -9.94 -6.39 12.79
C THR A 101 -10.46 -5.13 12.14
N ILE A 102 -11.07 -5.26 10.97
CA ILE A 102 -11.61 -4.16 10.16
C ILE A 102 -13.08 -4.44 9.90
N ASP A 103 -13.95 -3.60 10.42
CA ASP A 103 -15.40 -3.65 10.16
C ASP A 103 -15.76 -2.60 9.13
N THR A 104 -16.18 -3.06 7.96
CA THR A 104 -16.59 -2.24 6.80
C THR A 104 -18.10 -2.20 6.60
N THR A 105 -18.88 -2.66 7.58
CA THR A 105 -20.35 -2.76 7.49
C THR A 105 -20.97 -1.40 7.16
N ASN A 106 -20.50 -0.34 7.82
CA ASN A 106 -21.01 1.03 7.66
C ASN A 106 -20.10 1.92 6.80
N ALA A 107 -19.06 1.36 6.17
CA ALA A 107 -18.18 2.12 5.31
C ALA A 107 -18.93 2.63 4.07
N ASN A 108 -18.91 3.93 3.85
CA ASN A 108 -19.58 4.60 2.73
C ASN A 108 -18.82 5.84 2.23
N GLY A 109 -17.70 6.17 2.84
CA GLY A 109 -16.83 7.26 2.42
C GLY A 109 -16.13 6.94 1.12
N VAL A 110 -16.00 7.94 0.25
CA VAL A 110 -15.32 7.81 -1.05
C VAL A 110 -14.13 8.76 -1.21
N GLU A 111 -13.79 9.48 -0.15
CA GLU A 111 -12.70 10.47 -0.16
C GLU A 111 -11.57 10.10 0.81
N ALA A 112 -10.36 9.91 0.27
CA ALA A 112 -9.13 9.79 1.04
C ALA A 112 -8.35 11.12 0.99
N PRO A 113 -8.29 11.89 2.10
CA PRO A 113 -7.80 13.25 2.11
C PRO A 113 -6.27 13.33 1.99
N TYR A 114 -5.79 14.45 1.49
CA TYR A 114 -4.36 14.73 1.27
C TYR A 114 -3.52 14.51 2.54
N GLU A 115 -4.00 14.95 3.70
CA GLU A 115 -3.24 14.89 4.95
C GLU A 115 -2.84 13.46 5.35
N LEU A 116 -3.65 12.46 5.01
CA LEU A 116 -3.32 11.06 5.25
C LEU A 116 -2.54 10.45 4.08
N VAL A 117 -2.96 10.71 2.84
CA VAL A 117 -2.35 10.11 1.64
C VAL A 117 -0.90 10.58 1.44
N ARG A 118 -0.58 11.85 1.74
CA ARG A 118 0.77 12.39 1.60
C ARG A 118 1.81 11.69 2.46
N THR A 119 1.41 11.14 3.60
CA THR A 119 2.31 10.48 4.55
C THR A 119 2.63 9.04 4.19
N MET A 120 1.78 8.42 3.36
CA MET A 120 1.94 7.03 2.96
C MET A 120 1.44 6.81 1.52
N ARG A 121 2.38 6.54 0.61
CA ARG A 121 2.04 6.31 -0.79
C ARG A 121 1.05 5.16 -1.02
N ALA A 122 1.12 4.10 -0.20
CA ALA A 122 0.22 2.96 -0.30
C ALA A 122 -1.26 3.31 -0.09
N SER A 123 -1.57 4.52 0.38
CA SER A 123 -2.95 5.04 0.46
C SER A 123 -3.66 5.06 -0.91
N ILE A 124 -2.91 5.07 -2.03
CA ILE A 124 -3.48 4.94 -3.39
C ILE A 124 -4.26 3.64 -3.58
N TYR A 125 -3.97 2.59 -2.80
CA TYR A 125 -4.63 1.29 -2.94
C TYR A 125 -6.13 1.31 -2.65
N VAL A 126 -6.64 2.31 -1.94
CA VAL A 126 -8.10 2.43 -1.72
C VAL A 126 -8.85 2.84 -2.99
N LEU A 127 -8.16 3.41 -4.00
CA LEU A 127 -8.79 3.89 -5.23
C LEU A 127 -9.56 2.79 -5.98
N GLY A 128 -8.94 1.62 -6.20
CA GLY A 128 -9.58 0.48 -6.87
C GLY A 128 -10.83 -0.02 -6.14
N PRO A 129 -10.74 -0.37 -4.85
CA PRO A 129 -11.89 -0.76 -4.03
C PRO A 129 -13.02 0.28 -4.01
N LEU A 130 -12.71 1.58 -3.88
CA LEU A 130 -13.71 2.63 -3.88
C LEU A 130 -14.47 2.70 -5.21
N LEU A 131 -13.76 2.67 -6.32
CA LEU A 131 -14.38 2.65 -7.65
C LEU A 131 -15.21 1.38 -7.89
N ALA A 132 -14.69 0.23 -7.45
CA ALA A 132 -15.35 -1.05 -7.65
C ALA A 132 -16.65 -1.19 -6.85
N ARG A 133 -16.66 -0.73 -5.59
CA ARG A 133 -17.81 -0.90 -4.69
C ARG A 133 -18.84 0.23 -4.81
N TRP A 134 -18.37 1.48 -4.88
CA TRP A 134 -19.28 2.65 -4.87
C TRP A 134 -19.35 3.40 -6.20
N GLY A 135 -18.54 3.03 -7.18
CA GLY A 135 -18.50 3.74 -8.46
C GLY A 135 -17.98 5.18 -8.33
N ALA A 136 -17.42 5.55 -7.21
CA ALA A 136 -16.93 6.89 -6.93
C ALA A 136 -15.67 6.83 -6.07
N ALA A 137 -14.72 7.73 -6.36
CA ALA A 137 -13.54 7.91 -5.53
C ALA A 137 -13.00 9.32 -5.68
N ARG A 138 -12.49 9.88 -4.58
CA ARG A 138 -11.70 11.10 -4.53
C ARG A 138 -10.47 10.83 -3.67
N VAL A 139 -9.36 10.48 -4.29
CA VAL A 139 -8.12 10.09 -3.61
C VAL A 139 -7.03 11.09 -3.97
N SER A 140 -6.39 11.68 -2.96
CA SER A 140 -5.27 12.58 -3.20
C SER A 140 -4.14 11.85 -3.95
N LEU A 141 -3.44 12.56 -4.82
CA LEU A 141 -2.18 12.05 -5.37
C LEU A 141 -1.19 11.83 -4.22
N PRO A 142 -0.47 10.72 -4.21
CA PRO A 142 0.51 10.45 -3.18
C PRO A 142 1.64 11.48 -3.27
N GLY A 143 2.10 11.95 -2.11
CA GLY A 143 3.27 12.82 -2.01
C GLY A 143 4.54 12.17 -2.55
N GLY A 144 5.59 12.97 -2.75
CA GLY A 144 6.90 12.49 -3.18
C GLY A 144 7.49 11.48 -2.18
N CYS A 145 8.24 10.51 -2.70
CA CYS A 145 9.01 9.58 -1.88
C CYS A 145 10.48 10.00 -1.88
N ALA A 146 11.19 9.83 -0.76
CA ALA A 146 12.63 10.09 -0.66
C ALA A 146 13.46 9.29 -1.69
N TRP A 147 12.92 8.22 -2.24
CA TRP A 147 13.53 7.36 -3.26
C TRP A 147 13.19 7.75 -4.71
N GLY A 148 12.67 8.97 -4.93
CA GLY A 148 12.39 9.53 -6.25
C GLY A 148 10.93 9.41 -6.70
N PRO A 149 10.59 9.96 -7.89
CA PRO A 149 9.26 9.93 -8.43
C PRO A 149 8.88 8.49 -8.78
N ARG A 150 7.75 8.05 -8.23
CA ARG A 150 7.17 6.76 -8.58
C ARG A 150 5.82 7.03 -9.23
N PRO A 151 5.75 7.01 -10.54
CA PRO A 151 4.54 7.36 -11.27
C PRO A 151 3.39 6.43 -10.93
N VAL A 152 2.18 6.98 -10.88
CA VAL A 152 0.94 6.21 -10.71
C VAL A 152 0.24 5.93 -12.05
N ASN A 153 0.91 6.23 -13.17
CA ASN A 153 0.37 6.09 -14.52
C ASN A 153 -0.17 4.68 -14.78
N LEU A 154 0.59 3.62 -14.44
CA LEU A 154 0.13 2.23 -14.64
C LEU A 154 -1.14 1.90 -13.84
N HIS A 155 -1.33 2.50 -12.66
CA HIS A 155 -2.57 2.37 -11.91
C HIS A 155 -3.74 3.01 -12.67
N LEU A 156 -3.51 4.20 -13.26
CA LEU A 156 -4.54 4.94 -13.97
C LEU A 156 -4.87 4.31 -15.33
N GLU A 157 -3.86 3.89 -16.07
CA GLU A 157 -4.01 3.20 -17.36
C GLU A 157 -4.80 1.88 -17.18
N GLY A 158 -4.44 1.09 -16.17
CA GLY A 158 -5.16 -0.14 -15.88
C GLY A 158 -6.61 0.12 -15.46
N LEU A 159 -6.87 1.08 -14.57
CA LEU A 159 -8.24 1.44 -14.19
C LEU A 159 -9.04 2.01 -15.37
N ALA A 160 -8.40 2.77 -16.26
CA ALA A 160 -9.02 3.25 -17.48
C ALA A 160 -9.40 2.11 -18.44
N ALA A 161 -8.55 1.07 -18.56
CA ALA A 161 -8.86 -0.14 -19.32
C ALA A 161 -10.11 -0.86 -18.76
N LEU A 162 -10.35 -0.82 -17.45
CA LEU A 162 -11.58 -1.32 -16.84
C LEU A 162 -12.77 -0.35 -16.98
N GLY A 163 -12.60 0.78 -17.69
CA GLY A 163 -13.66 1.77 -17.95
C GLY A 163 -13.78 2.87 -16.89
N ALA A 164 -12.78 3.07 -16.03
CA ALA A 164 -12.78 4.19 -15.10
C ALA A 164 -12.37 5.50 -15.79
N ASP A 165 -13.28 6.49 -15.86
CA ASP A 165 -12.94 7.87 -16.23
C ASP A 165 -12.41 8.61 -14.98
N LEU A 166 -11.09 8.70 -14.86
CA LEU A 166 -10.41 9.36 -13.76
C LEU A 166 -9.84 10.70 -14.21
N LYS A 167 -10.15 11.75 -13.48
CA LYS A 167 -9.65 13.11 -13.73
C LYS A 167 -8.81 13.60 -12.56
N VAL A 168 -7.70 14.23 -12.88
CA VAL A 168 -6.91 14.95 -11.87
C VAL A 168 -7.54 16.31 -11.64
N LYS A 169 -8.02 16.57 -10.42
CA LYS A 169 -8.58 17.85 -10.02
C LYS A 169 -7.97 18.31 -8.70
N ARG A 170 -7.27 19.45 -8.74
CA ARG A 170 -6.64 20.06 -7.56
C ARG A 170 -5.82 19.06 -6.74
N GLY A 171 -4.98 18.25 -7.37
CA GLY A 171 -4.15 17.25 -6.71
C GLY A 171 -4.87 15.96 -6.26
N TYR A 172 -6.13 15.77 -6.66
CA TYR A 172 -6.91 14.56 -6.42
C TYR A 172 -7.21 13.81 -7.70
N LEU A 173 -7.18 12.49 -7.62
CA LEU A 173 -7.79 11.58 -8.59
C LEU A 173 -9.27 11.48 -8.26
N VAL A 174 -10.12 11.87 -9.20
CA VAL A 174 -11.57 11.91 -9.03
C VAL A 174 -12.24 11.06 -10.09
N GLY A 175 -13.00 10.05 -9.68
CA GLY A 175 -13.91 9.26 -10.48
C GLY A 175 -15.33 9.37 -9.95
N LYS A 176 -16.33 9.45 -10.82
CA LYS A 176 -17.74 9.49 -10.47
C LYS A 176 -18.55 8.65 -11.45
N ASN A 177 -19.60 7.99 -10.95
CA ASN A 177 -20.49 7.16 -11.76
C ASN A 177 -19.75 6.08 -12.56
N VAL A 178 -18.64 5.57 -11.99
CA VAL A 178 -17.80 4.55 -12.63
C VAL A 178 -18.49 3.19 -12.52
N LYS A 179 -18.61 2.51 -13.65
CA LYS A 179 -19.06 1.12 -13.73
C LYS A 179 -17.93 0.31 -14.36
N LEU A 180 -17.18 -0.39 -13.53
CA LEU A 180 -16.05 -1.18 -13.99
C LEU A 180 -16.53 -2.39 -14.78
N LYS A 181 -15.87 -2.62 -15.92
CA LYS A 181 -16.09 -3.78 -16.80
C LYS A 181 -14.81 -4.58 -16.94
N GLY A 182 -14.94 -5.88 -17.03
CA GLY A 182 -13.82 -6.76 -17.33
C GLY A 182 -13.16 -6.38 -18.64
N ALA A 183 -11.83 -6.43 -18.64
CA ALA A 183 -11.01 -6.12 -19.80
C ALA A 183 -9.74 -6.95 -19.80
N ARG A 184 -9.07 -7.03 -20.93
CA ARG A 184 -7.70 -7.49 -21.03
C ARG A 184 -6.76 -6.31 -20.93
N PHE A 185 -5.79 -6.39 -20.01
CA PHE A 185 -4.77 -5.37 -19.84
C PHE A 185 -3.40 -6.03 -19.73
N ASP A 186 -2.50 -5.66 -20.63
CA ASP A 186 -1.11 -6.08 -20.66
C ASP A 186 -0.24 -4.96 -20.06
N PHE A 187 0.47 -5.28 -18.96
CA PHE A 187 1.33 -4.29 -18.32
C PHE A 187 2.58 -4.06 -19.16
N PRO A 188 2.86 -2.82 -19.59
CA PRO A 188 4.07 -2.52 -20.37
C PRO A 188 5.36 -2.79 -19.59
N VAL A 189 5.27 -2.79 -18.27
CA VAL A 189 6.33 -3.17 -17.33
C VAL A 189 5.71 -3.77 -16.07
N VAL A 190 6.34 -4.80 -15.51
CA VAL A 190 5.88 -5.45 -14.27
C VAL A 190 5.80 -4.45 -13.13
N SER A 191 4.66 -4.34 -12.49
CA SER A 191 4.42 -3.44 -11.37
C SER A 191 3.60 -4.10 -10.28
N VAL A 192 4.20 -4.35 -9.12
CA VAL A 192 3.51 -4.90 -7.93
C VAL A 192 2.32 -4.05 -7.52
N GLY A 193 2.53 -2.72 -7.50
CA GLY A 193 1.49 -1.78 -7.09
C GLY A 193 0.30 -1.75 -8.02
N ALA A 194 0.55 -1.64 -9.33
CA ALA A 194 -0.50 -1.58 -10.32
C ALA A 194 -1.22 -2.94 -10.47
N THR A 195 -0.49 -4.06 -10.42
CA THR A 195 -1.11 -5.40 -10.37
C THR A 195 -2.08 -5.52 -9.20
N ALA A 196 -1.63 -5.13 -7.99
CA ALA A 196 -2.48 -5.15 -6.80
C ALA A 196 -3.75 -4.31 -6.95
N GLN A 197 -3.61 -3.11 -7.49
CA GLN A 197 -4.72 -2.19 -7.73
C GLN A 197 -5.73 -2.76 -8.71
N MET A 198 -5.25 -3.29 -9.83
CA MET A 198 -6.07 -3.89 -10.86
C MET A 198 -6.82 -5.12 -10.37
N MET A 199 -6.15 -6.00 -9.61
CA MET A 199 -6.80 -7.16 -8.98
C MET A 199 -7.99 -6.73 -8.12
N MET A 200 -7.79 -5.73 -7.23
CA MET A 200 -8.85 -5.25 -6.35
C MET A 200 -10.00 -4.61 -7.13
N ALA A 201 -9.70 -3.83 -8.16
CA ALA A 201 -10.72 -3.22 -9.01
C ALA A 201 -11.51 -4.26 -9.82
N ALA A 202 -10.84 -5.29 -10.33
CA ALA A 202 -11.43 -6.34 -11.15
C ALA A 202 -12.42 -7.24 -10.39
N VAL A 203 -12.26 -7.38 -9.06
CA VAL A 203 -13.11 -8.28 -8.22
C VAL A 203 -14.59 -8.00 -8.41
N LEU A 204 -15.00 -6.74 -8.48
CA LEU A 204 -16.40 -6.33 -8.62
C LEU A 204 -16.74 -5.82 -10.04
N ALA A 205 -15.79 -5.85 -10.98
CA ALA A 205 -16.04 -5.47 -12.38
C ALA A 205 -16.98 -6.46 -13.06
N GLN A 206 -17.80 -5.99 -14.00
CA GLN A 206 -18.69 -6.86 -14.78
C GLN A 206 -17.93 -7.59 -15.89
N GLY A 207 -18.08 -8.90 -15.99
CA GLY A 207 -17.42 -9.73 -16.99
C GLY A 207 -16.06 -10.25 -16.54
N THR A 208 -15.23 -10.71 -17.48
CA THR A 208 -13.94 -11.32 -17.24
C THR A 208 -12.82 -10.30 -17.37
N THR A 209 -11.89 -10.30 -16.41
CA THR A 209 -10.65 -9.52 -16.50
C THR A 209 -9.46 -10.45 -16.69
N VAL A 210 -8.61 -10.13 -17.65
CA VAL A 210 -7.34 -10.81 -17.90
C VAL A 210 -6.21 -9.79 -17.74
N LEU A 211 -5.29 -10.06 -16.84
CA LEU A 211 -4.11 -9.24 -16.59
C LEU A 211 -2.87 -10.02 -17.03
N ASP A 212 -2.17 -9.52 -18.03
CA ASP A 212 -0.95 -10.10 -18.57
C ASP A 212 0.28 -9.32 -18.06
N ASN A 213 1.47 -9.96 -18.04
CA ASN A 213 2.73 -9.41 -17.56
C ASN A 213 2.64 -8.85 -16.11
N VAL A 214 1.93 -9.59 -15.24
CA VAL A 214 1.71 -9.20 -13.84
C VAL A 214 2.90 -9.53 -12.95
N ALA A 215 3.00 -8.84 -11.83
CA ALA A 215 3.91 -9.20 -10.74
C ALA A 215 3.51 -10.55 -10.12
N ILE A 216 4.49 -11.35 -9.72
CA ILE A 216 4.31 -12.71 -9.18
C ILE A 216 4.82 -12.88 -7.74
N GLU A 217 5.22 -11.81 -7.08
CA GLU A 217 5.72 -11.85 -5.71
C GLU A 217 4.69 -12.49 -4.75
N PRO A 218 5.16 -13.11 -3.64
CA PRO A 218 4.28 -13.73 -2.64
C PRO A 218 3.16 -12.81 -2.14
N ALA A 219 3.40 -11.50 -2.11
CA ALA A 219 2.39 -10.51 -1.74
C ALA A 219 1.24 -10.43 -2.76
N ILE A 220 1.46 -10.76 -4.04
CA ILE A 220 0.43 -10.80 -5.08
C ILE A 220 -0.37 -12.11 -4.97
N THR A 221 0.31 -13.25 -4.89
CA THR A 221 -0.36 -14.56 -4.79
C THR A 221 -1.17 -14.69 -3.50
N GLY A 222 -0.66 -14.20 -2.36
CA GLY A 222 -1.40 -14.14 -1.10
C GLY A 222 -2.64 -13.25 -1.19
N ARG A 223 -2.57 -12.15 -1.94
CA ARG A 223 -3.73 -11.28 -2.19
C ARG A 223 -4.75 -11.94 -3.10
N ALA A 224 -4.32 -12.67 -4.12
CA ALA A 224 -5.21 -13.46 -4.96
C ALA A 224 -6.04 -14.45 -4.11
N ALA A 225 -5.39 -15.14 -3.18
CA ALA A 225 -6.05 -16.04 -2.23
C ALA A 225 -7.06 -15.30 -1.32
N PHE A 226 -6.72 -14.09 -0.84
CA PHE A 226 -7.64 -13.27 -0.05
C PHE A 226 -8.85 -12.80 -0.86
N LEU A 227 -8.66 -12.45 -2.12
CA LEU A 227 -9.71 -11.97 -3.01
C LEU A 227 -10.59 -13.11 -3.59
N ALA A 228 -10.06 -14.34 -3.66
CA ALA A 228 -10.75 -15.47 -4.28
C ALA A 228 -12.19 -15.70 -3.79
N PRO A 229 -12.50 -15.64 -2.47
CA PRO A 229 -13.89 -15.78 -2.00
C PRO A 229 -14.83 -14.68 -2.50
N LEU A 230 -14.30 -13.50 -2.83
CA LEU A 230 -15.07 -12.36 -3.35
C LEU A 230 -15.35 -12.48 -4.86
N ILE A 231 -14.63 -13.38 -5.54
CA ILE A 231 -14.69 -13.55 -7.02
C ILE A 231 -15.61 -14.72 -7.41
N SER A 232 -16.27 -15.40 -6.48
CA SER A 232 -16.96 -16.67 -6.69
C SER A 232 -17.90 -16.73 -7.91
N THR A 233 -18.26 -15.58 -8.49
CA THR A 233 -19.12 -15.48 -9.68
C THR A 233 -18.44 -14.78 -10.88
N ARG A 234 -17.17 -14.38 -10.78
CA ARG A 234 -16.52 -13.51 -11.78
C ARG A 234 -15.06 -13.94 -12.00
N PRO A 235 -14.71 -14.47 -13.17
CA PRO A 235 -13.35 -14.96 -13.41
C PRO A 235 -12.34 -13.82 -13.53
N LEU A 236 -11.25 -13.94 -12.79
CA LEU A 236 -10.04 -13.12 -12.90
C LEU A 236 -8.88 -14.04 -13.31
N SER A 237 -8.25 -13.75 -14.44
CA SER A 237 -7.05 -14.44 -14.90
C SER A 237 -5.82 -13.57 -14.77
N LEU A 238 -4.79 -14.08 -14.10
CA LEU A 238 -3.49 -13.45 -13.94
C LEU A 238 -2.45 -14.25 -14.73
N ARG A 239 -1.71 -13.58 -15.60
CA ARG A 239 -0.65 -14.20 -16.39
C ARG A 239 0.68 -13.52 -16.06
N PRO A 240 1.67 -14.29 -15.61
CA PRO A 240 3.03 -13.79 -15.40
C PRO A 240 3.71 -13.44 -16.72
N PRO A 241 4.88 -12.79 -16.64
CA PRO A 241 5.72 -12.52 -17.80
C PRO A 241 6.16 -13.81 -18.51
#